data_9d7259b814b7f280da02f067fef2fddc
#
_entry.id   9d7259b814b7f280da02f067fef2fddc
#
_cell.length_a   1.000
_cell.length_b   1.000
_cell.length_c   1.000
_cell.angle_alpha   90.00
_cell.angle_beta   90.00
_cell.angle_gamma   90.00
#
_symmetry.space_group_name_H-M   'P 1'
#
loop_
_entity.id
_entity.type
_entity.pdbx_description
1 polymer ?
#
loop_
_entity_poly.entity_id
_entity_poly.type
_entity_poly.pdbx_seq_one_letter_code
_entity_poly.pdbx_strand_id
1 'polypeptide(L)'
;IGNALGYGQSVTTGIVSALNRTVTTQDSQTGETVTNNKLIQTDAAINPGNSGGALLNENGEVIGINSVKYSSTEVEGIGYAIPMSVAKPIIESLIQDGKYTNENQAYLGIKGGDVSSEMVAYGFPQGVYVSSVSAGSGAANAGLQEGDIITAVDSTKISSMTELQSALKSYK
;
A
#
# COMPACT_ATOMS: atom_id res chain seq x y z
N ILE A 1 -2.64 3.68 -21.53
CA ILE A 1 -3.25 4.92 -22.07
C ILE A 1 -3.20 5.99 -20.98
N GLY A 2 -3.00 7.24 -21.35
CA GLY A 2 -2.97 8.38 -20.44
C GLY A 2 -2.66 9.69 -21.11
N ASN A 3 -2.28 10.69 -20.34
CA ASN A 3 -1.81 12.00 -20.82
C ASN A 3 -0.33 12.15 -20.42
N ALA A 4 0.54 11.38 -21.08
CA ALA A 4 1.95 11.34 -20.74
C ALA A 4 2.60 12.73 -20.89
N LEU A 5 3.20 13.21 -19.81
CA LEU A 5 3.91 14.50 -19.75
C LEU A 5 3.03 15.73 -20.06
N GLY A 6 1.69 15.58 -20.04
CA GLY A 6 0.78 16.69 -20.34
C GLY A 6 0.63 17.04 -21.82
N TYR A 7 1.19 16.27 -22.73
CA TYR A 7 1.13 16.53 -24.20
C TYR A 7 -0.14 16.02 -24.88
N GLY A 8 -1.18 15.69 -24.12
CA GLY A 8 -2.45 15.18 -24.63
C GLY A 8 -2.58 13.66 -24.51
N GLN A 9 -3.67 13.11 -25.04
CA GLN A 9 -3.92 11.68 -24.99
C GLN A 9 -2.84 10.90 -25.70
N SER A 10 -2.23 9.95 -24.99
CA SER A 10 -1.12 9.14 -25.48
C SER A 10 -1.41 7.66 -25.27
N VAL A 11 -1.00 6.85 -26.24
CA VAL A 11 -1.03 5.41 -26.18
C VAL A 11 0.41 4.91 -26.30
N THR A 12 0.83 4.07 -25.39
CA THR A 12 2.08 3.32 -25.47
C THR A 12 1.77 1.85 -25.63
N THR A 13 2.60 1.11 -26.34
CA THR A 13 2.44 -0.35 -26.55
C THR A 13 3.67 -1.08 -26.08
N GLY A 14 3.47 -2.34 -25.70
CA GLY A 14 4.49 -3.24 -25.26
C GLY A 14 3.90 -4.61 -24.96
N ILE A 15 4.63 -5.43 -24.21
CA ILE A 15 4.19 -6.77 -23.80
C ILE A 15 4.14 -6.87 -22.28
N VAL A 16 3.46 -7.88 -21.78
CA VAL A 16 3.56 -8.30 -20.39
C VAL A 16 4.87 -9.04 -20.21
N SER A 17 5.81 -8.43 -19.52
CA SER A 17 7.16 -8.97 -19.30
C SER A 17 7.21 -9.95 -18.12
N ALA A 18 6.36 -9.76 -17.11
CA ALA A 18 6.23 -10.66 -15.96
C ALA A 18 4.90 -10.44 -15.20
N LEU A 19 4.53 -11.44 -14.42
CA LEU A 19 3.39 -11.40 -13.50
C LEU A 19 3.87 -11.58 -12.06
N ASN A 20 3.03 -11.16 -11.11
CA ASN A 20 3.25 -11.33 -9.66
C ASN A 20 4.57 -10.70 -9.17
N ARG A 21 4.95 -9.56 -9.74
CA ARG A 21 6.11 -8.82 -9.26
C ARG A 21 5.82 -8.13 -7.93
N THR A 22 6.81 -8.21 -7.04
CA THR A 22 6.83 -7.42 -5.80
C THR A 22 7.77 -6.24 -6.00
N VAL A 23 7.27 -5.05 -5.76
CA VAL A 23 8.06 -3.81 -5.83
C VAL A 23 7.93 -3.10 -4.49
N THR A 24 9.07 -2.80 -3.90
CA THR A 24 9.18 -2.02 -2.68
C THR A 24 9.67 -0.62 -3.05
N THR A 25 8.90 0.39 -2.69
CA THR A 25 9.24 1.79 -2.89
C THR A 25 9.22 2.52 -1.55
N GLN A 26 10.02 3.55 -1.43
CA GLN A 26 9.95 4.45 -0.28
C GLN A 26 9.23 5.73 -0.69
N ASP A 27 8.21 6.11 0.07
CA ASP A 27 7.53 7.38 -0.11
C ASP A 27 8.48 8.51 0.24
N SER A 28 8.72 9.41 -0.71
CA SER A 28 9.69 10.50 -0.56
C SER A 28 9.23 11.60 0.40
N GLN A 29 7.93 11.67 0.73
CA GLN A 29 7.39 12.68 1.63
C GLN A 29 7.27 12.16 3.06
N THR A 30 6.88 10.91 3.22
CA THR A 30 6.68 10.29 4.54
C THR A 30 7.84 9.42 4.99
N GLY A 31 8.74 9.01 4.08
CA GLY A 31 9.78 8.03 4.32
C GLY A 31 9.25 6.60 4.49
N GLU A 32 7.96 6.40 4.34
CA GLU A 32 7.31 5.11 4.53
C GLU A 32 7.67 4.14 3.40
N THR A 33 7.99 2.91 3.78
CA THR A 33 8.24 1.84 2.81
C THR A 33 6.93 1.20 2.38
N VAL A 34 6.58 1.36 1.11
CA VAL A 34 5.38 0.77 0.51
C VAL A 34 5.78 -0.43 -0.34
N THR A 35 5.25 -1.60 -0.01
CA THR A 35 5.44 -2.83 -0.78
C THR A 35 4.18 -3.16 -1.56
N ASN A 36 4.27 -3.15 -2.88
CA ASN A 36 3.21 -3.56 -3.78
C ASN A 36 3.49 -4.98 -4.27
N ASN A 37 2.56 -5.88 -4.06
CA ASN A 37 2.66 -7.28 -4.44
C ASN A 37 1.75 -7.59 -5.64
N LYS A 38 2.10 -8.65 -6.39
CA LYS A 38 1.32 -9.18 -7.51
C LYS A 38 1.17 -8.21 -8.69
N LEU A 39 2.12 -7.30 -8.90
CA LEU A 39 2.08 -6.37 -10.01
C LEU A 39 2.31 -7.08 -11.35
N ILE A 40 1.69 -6.56 -12.42
CA ILE A 40 2.01 -6.86 -13.81
C ILE A 40 3.21 -6.00 -14.19
N GLN A 41 4.27 -6.61 -14.72
CA GLN A 41 5.39 -5.90 -15.32
C GLN A 41 5.19 -5.82 -16.83
N THR A 42 5.44 -4.64 -17.41
CA THR A 42 5.36 -4.40 -18.86
C THR A 42 6.55 -3.55 -19.31
N ASP A 43 6.96 -3.70 -20.57
CA ASP A 43 7.92 -2.83 -21.23
C ASP A 43 7.26 -1.66 -21.96
N ALA A 44 5.92 -1.63 -22.02
CA ALA A 44 5.21 -0.45 -22.47
C ALA A 44 5.62 0.76 -21.65
N ALA A 45 5.97 1.86 -22.31
CA ALA A 45 6.48 3.06 -21.62
C ALA A 45 5.45 3.62 -20.64
N ILE A 46 5.74 3.51 -19.35
CA ILE A 46 4.99 4.11 -18.25
C ILE A 46 5.74 5.37 -17.81
N ASN A 47 5.11 6.51 -17.99
CA ASN A 47 5.67 7.84 -17.68
C ASN A 47 4.69 8.65 -16.81
N PRO A 48 5.14 9.71 -16.15
CA PRO A 48 4.24 10.65 -15.50
C PRO A 48 3.12 11.10 -16.46
N GLY A 49 1.87 10.99 -16.00
CA GLY A 49 0.67 11.29 -16.78
C GLY A 49 -0.06 10.07 -17.35
N ASN A 50 0.54 8.88 -17.41
CA ASN A 50 -0.20 7.66 -17.67
C ASN A 50 -0.39 6.75 -16.44
N SER A 51 0.20 7.09 -15.31
CA SER A 51 -0.14 6.48 -14.00
C SER A 51 -1.60 6.76 -13.64
N GLY A 52 -2.32 5.76 -13.18
CA GLY A 52 -3.77 5.78 -12.98
C GLY A 52 -4.58 5.47 -14.25
N GLY A 53 -3.94 5.48 -15.42
CA GLY A 53 -4.55 5.08 -16.68
C GLY A 53 -4.63 3.58 -16.87
N ALA A 54 -5.44 3.16 -17.84
CA ALA A 54 -5.68 1.74 -18.10
C ALA A 54 -4.50 1.06 -18.82
N LEU A 55 -4.17 -0.15 -18.41
CA LEU A 55 -3.44 -1.13 -19.18
C LEU A 55 -4.47 -2.03 -19.89
N LEU A 56 -4.42 -2.06 -21.21
CA LEU A 56 -5.38 -2.81 -22.03
C LEU A 56 -4.67 -4.00 -22.69
N ASN A 57 -5.43 -5.08 -22.94
CA ASN A 57 -5.01 -6.13 -23.83
C ASN A 57 -5.37 -5.82 -25.30
N GLU A 58 -5.04 -6.73 -26.20
CA GLU A 58 -5.33 -6.59 -27.65
C GLU A 58 -6.83 -6.55 -28.00
N ASN A 59 -7.69 -7.07 -27.11
CA ASN A 59 -9.14 -7.01 -27.26
C ASN A 59 -9.77 -5.73 -26.73
N GLY A 60 -8.96 -4.80 -26.19
CA GLY A 60 -9.43 -3.56 -25.58
C GLY A 60 -9.96 -3.74 -24.15
N GLU A 61 -9.74 -4.89 -23.51
CA GLU A 61 -10.15 -5.14 -22.13
C GLU A 61 -9.12 -4.57 -21.14
N VAL A 62 -9.58 -3.94 -20.06
CA VAL A 62 -8.72 -3.42 -19.01
C VAL A 62 -8.20 -4.56 -18.17
N ILE A 63 -6.91 -4.84 -18.25
CA ILE A 63 -6.22 -5.89 -17.49
C ILE A 63 -5.50 -5.36 -16.25
N GLY A 64 -5.26 -4.04 -16.19
CA GLY A 64 -4.60 -3.41 -15.05
C GLY A 64 -4.70 -1.90 -15.05
N ILE A 65 -4.24 -1.30 -13.95
CA ILE A 65 -4.12 0.14 -13.74
C ILE A 65 -2.64 0.48 -13.65
N ASN A 66 -2.14 1.32 -14.54
CA ASN A 66 -0.74 1.75 -14.54
C ASN A 66 -0.41 2.47 -13.23
N SER A 67 0.68 2.10 -12.58
CA SER A 67 0.98 2.63 -11.26
C SER A 67 2.39 3.17 -11.13
N VAL A 68 3.40 2.35 -11.29
CA VAL A 68 4.78 2.71 -10.92
C VAL A 68 5.72 2.48 -12.09
N LYS A 69 6.51 3.52 -12.41
CA LYS A 69 7.76 3.34 -13.17
C LYS A 69 8.92 3.30 -12.17
N TYR A 70 9.76 2.30 -12.27
CA TYR A 70 11.05 2.32 -11.59
C TYR A 70 11.89 3.45 -12.20
N SER A 71 11.96 4.58 -11.51
CA SER A 71 12.80 5.71 -11.93
C SER A 71 14.23 5.56 -11.40
N SER A 72 14.96 4.56 -11.88
CA SER A 72 16.39 4.75 -11.92
C SER A 72 16.68 5.33 -13.30
N THR A 73 17.48 6.36 -13.35
CA THR A 73 17.92 7.03 -14.60
C THR A 73 18.63 6.08 -15.58
N GLU A 74 18.79 4.82 -15.23
CA GLU A 74 19.53 3.81 -15.98
C GLU A 74 18.66 2.63 -16.46
N VAL A 75 17.37 2.53 -16.11
CA VAL A 75 16.52 1.38 -16.49
C VAL A 75 15.30 1.86 -17.25
N GLU A 76 15.38 1.79 -18.57
CA GLU A 76 14.22 1.94 -19.47
C GLU A 76 13.50 0.60 -19.67
N GLY A 77 12.21 0.66 -20.02
CA GLY A 77 11.44 -0.53 -20.38
C GLY A 77 10.91 -1.36 -19.21
N ILE A 78 10.89 -0.81 -17.98
CA ILE A 78 10.23 -1.45 -16.85
C ILE A 78 9.10 -0.56 -16.34
N GLY A 79 7.86 -1.00 -16.56
CA GLY A 79 6.66 -0.39 -16.02
C GLY A 79 5.87 -1.40 -15.21
N TYR A 80 5.01 -0.91 -14.32
CA TYR A 80 4.16 -1.75 -13.47
C TYR A 80 2.71 -1.32 -13.53
N ALA A 81 1.81 -2.30 -13.45
CA ALA A 81 0.39 -2.08 -13.32
C ALA A 81 -0.22 -2.96 -12.22
N ILE A 82 -1.21 -2.43 -11.53
CA ILE A 82 -2.03 -3.17 -10.56
C ILE A 82 -3.00 -4.03 -11.36
N PRO A 83 -3.02 -5.37 -11.21
CA PRO A 83 -3.94 -6.24 -11.93
C PRO A 83 -5.41 -5.91 -11.63
N MET A 84 -6.29 -6.04 -12.61
CA MET A 84 -7.73 -5.88 -12.38
C MET A 84 -8.31 -6.90 -11.39
N SER A 85 -7.71 -8.08 -11.27
CA SER A 85 -8.08 -9.05 -10.23
C SER A 85 -7.91 -8.53 -8.80
N VAL A 86 -7.01 -7.55 -8.60
CA VAL A 86 -6.79 -6.86 -7.32
C VAL A 86 -7.63 -5.59 -7.23
N ALA A 87 -7.69 -4.81 -8.31
CA ALA A 87 -8.35 -3.51 -8.32
C ALA A 87 -9.88 -3.62 -8.34
N LYS A 88 -10.44 -4.59 -9.08
CA LYS A 88 -11.89 -4.72 -9.31
C LYS A 88 -12.72 -4.79 -8.03
N PRO A 89 -12.43 -5.68 -7.07
CA PRO A 89 -13.23 -5.73 -5.83
C PRO A 89 -13.18 -4.43 -5.01
N ILE A 90 -12.04 -3.72 -5.06
CA ILE A 90 -11.90 -2.41 -4.41
C ILE A 90 -12.78 -1.37 -5.10
N ILE A 91 -12.74 -1.34 -6.43
CA ILE A 91 -13.55 -0.41 -7.24
C ILE A 91 -15.04 -0.67 -7.03
N GLU A 92 -15.48 -1.93 -7.06
CA GLU A 92 -16.87 -2.30 -6.85
C GLU A 92 -17.38 -1.87 -5.45
N SER A 93 -16.58 -2.10 -4.41
CA SER A 93 -16.89 -1.65 -3.05
C SER A 93 -17.00 -0.12 -2.95
N LEU A 94 -16.06 0.60 -3.58
CA LEU A 94 -16.10 2.06 -3.62
C LEU A 94 -17.33 2.62 -4.36
N ILE A 95 -17.76 1.96 -5.43
CA ILE A 95 -18.96 2.34 -6.18
C ILE A 95 -20.23 2.08 -5.37
N GLN A 96 -20.33 0.92 -4.71
CA GLN A 96 -21.52 0.49 -3.98
C GLN A 96 -21.67 1.20 -2.63
N ASP A 97 -20.58 1.27 -1.87
CA ASP A 97 -20.61 1.67 -0.46
C ASP A 97 -19.93 3.04 -0.19
N GLY A 98 -19.32 3.63 -1.22
CA GLY A 98 -18.53 4.87 -1.08
C GLY A 98 -17.24 4.71 -0.27
N LYS A 99 -16.92 3.50 0.17
CA LYS A 99 -15.74 3.16 0.98
C LYS A 99 -15.27 1.75 0.66
N TYR A 100 -13.99 1.51 0.84
CA TYR A 100 -13.41 0.18 0.79
C TYR A 100 -12.96 -0.23 2.19
N THR A 101 -13.47 -1.35 2.66
CA THR A 101 -13.02 -2.02 3.88
C THR A 101 -12.39 -3.34 3.47
N ASN A 102 -11.12 -3.53 3.76
CA ASN A 102 -10.47 -4.81 3.50
C ASN A 102 -10.88 -5.82 4.57
N GLU A 103 -11.98 -6.54 4.33
CA GLU A 103 -12.52 -7.53 5.27
C GLU A 103 -11.55 -8.68 5.58
N ASN A 104 -10.52 -8.85 4.76
CA ASN A 104 -9.49 -9.87 4.95
C ASN A 104 -8.24 -9.34 5.67
N GLN A 105 -8.24 -8.09 6.12
CA GLN A 105 -7.13 -7.52 6.88
C GLN A 105 -7.56 -7.28 8.32
N ALA A 106 -6.79 -7.85 9.25
CA ALA A 106 -6.99 -7.57 10.66
C ALA A 106 -6.87 -6.06 10.93
N TYR A 107 -7.88 -5.50 11.60
CA TYR A 107 -7.95 -4.10 11.96
C TYR A 107 -8.07 -3.97 13.48
N LEU A 108 -7.03 -3.44 14.12
CA LEU A 108 -7.04 -3.23 15.56
C LEU A 108 -8.01 -2.13 15.99
N GLY A 109 -8.15 -1.08 15.18
CA GLY A 109 -8.98 0.08 15.50
C GLY A 109 -8.32 1.05 16.48
N ILE A 110 -7.03 1.26 16.34
CA ILE A 110 -6.26 2.25 17.09
C ILE A 110 -5.81 3.41 16.19
N LYS A 111 -5.56 4.56 16.82
CA LYS A 111 -4.69 5.61 16.30
C LYS A 111 -3.47 5.68 17.19
N GLY A 112 -2.31 5.99 16.62
CA GLY A 112 -1.07 6.05 17.38
C GLY A 112 0.11 6.37 16.48
N GLY A 113 1.29 6.24 17.02
CA GLY A 113 2.55 6.46 16.32
C GLY A 113 3.70 5.78 17.04
N ASP A 114 4.88 5.92 16.46
CA ASP A 114 6.09 5.36 17.06
C ASP A 114 6.41 6.07 18.37
N VAL A 115 6.88 5.32 19.36
CA VAL A 115 7.43 5.89 20.60
C VAL A 115 8.70 6.65 20.23
N SER A 116 8.72 7.96 20.56
CA SER A 116 9.86 8.81 20.23
C SER A 116 11.12 8.43 20.99
N SER A 117 12.29 8.78 20.43
CA SER A 117 13.58 8.54 21.08
C SER A 117 13.68 9.24 22.44
N GLU A 118 12.98 10.36 22.63
CA GLU A 118 12.91 11.07 23.90
C GLU A 118 12.14 10.24 24.93
N MET A 119 10.98 9.66 24.58
CA MET A 119 10.22 8.77 25.45
C MET A 119 11.05 7.54 25.85
N VAL A 120 11.78 6.95 24.90
CA VAL A 120 12.69 5.83 25.20
C VAL A 120 13.79 6.27 26.20
N ALA A 121 14.32 7.48 26.08
CA ALA A 121 15.30 8.01 27.03
C ALA A 121 14.71 8.22 28.45
N TYR A 122 13.40 8.43 28.57
CA TYR A 122 12.68 8.47 29.85
C TYR A 122 12.27 7.08 30.38
N GLY A 123 12.67 5.99 29.70
CA GLY A 123 12.44 4.62 30.15
C GLY A 123 11.17 3.97 29.61
N PHE A 124 10.48 4.59 28.67
CA PHE A 124 9.38 3.94 27.98
C PHE A 124 9.89 2.87 26.99
N PRO A 125 9.18 1.75 26.87
CA PRO A 125 9.57 0.73 25.89
C PRO A 125 9.42 1.24 24.46
N GLN A 126 10.29 0.79 23.58
CA GLN A 126 10.13 1.01 22.14
C GLN A 126 8.91 0.23 21.65
N GLY A 127 8.12 0.87 20.78
CA GLY A 127 6.87 0.30 20.28
C GLY A 127 5.96 1.33 19.64
N VAL A 128 4.67 1.00 19.57
CA VAL A 128 3.63 1.88 19.05
C VAL A 128 2.80 2.43 20.21
N TYR A 129 2.85 3.73 20.41
CA TYR A 129 2.02 4.44 21.36
C TYR A 129 0.58 4.57 20.85
N VAL A 130 -0.40 4.22 21.68
CA VAL A 130 -1.83 4.30 21.37
C VAL A 130 -2.36 5.66 21.82
N SER A 131 -2.72 6.52 20.87
CA SER A 131 -3.30 7.85 21.15
C SER A 131 -4.82 7.83 21.22
N SER A 132 -5.48 6.85 20.62
CA SER A 132 -6.91 6.61 20.79
C SER A 132 -7.29 5.21 20.33
N VAL A 133 -8.43 4.70 20.85
CA VAL A 133 -9.01 3.40 20.50
C VAL A 133 -10.42 3.63 20.00
N SER A 134 -10.74 3.05 18.83
CA SER A 134 -12.09 3.16 18.24
C SER A 134 -13.07 2.27 19.00
N ALA A 135 -14.21 2.82 19.37
CA ALA A 135 -15.27 2.06 20.06
C ALA A 135 -15.74 0.86 19.19
N GLY A 136 -15.91 -0.30 19.82
CA GLY A 136 -16.36 -1.53 19.15
C GLY A 136 -15.29 -2.22 18.28
N SER A 137 -14.06 -1.72 18.28
CA SER A 137 -12.94 -2.35 17.57
C SER A 137 -12.38 -3.57 18.32
N GLY A 138 -11.56 -4.35 17.63
CA GLY A 138 -10.83 -5.47 18.25
C GLY A 138 -9.97 -5.01 19.43
N ALA A 139 -9.29 -3.87 19.31
CA ALA A 139 -8.49 -3.28 20.37
C ALA A 139 -9.35 -2.90 21.59
N ALA A 140 -10.50 -2.25 21.40
CA ALA A 140 -11.43 -1.89 22.47
C ALA A 140 -11.96 -3.15 23.18
N ASN A 141 -12.34 -4.17 22.41
CA ASN A 141 -12.85 -5.43 22.96
C ASN A 141 -11.76 -6.21 23.73
N ALA A 142 -10.50 -6.06 23.35
CA ALA A 142 -9.35 -6.63 24.03
C ALA A 142 -8.88 -5.81 25.25
N GLY A 143 -9.49 -4.63 25.51
CA GLY A 143 -9.18 -3.78 26.65
C GLY A 143 -7.99 -2.84 26.45
N LEU A 144 -7.50 -2.66 25.21
CA LEU A 144 -6.50 -1.61 24.93
C LEU A 144 -7.08 -0.22 25.21
N GLN A 145 -6.25 0.65 25.75
CA GLN A 145 -6.62 2.01 26.13
C GLN A 145 -5.63 3.03 25.56
N GLU A 146 -6.06 4.29 25.56
CA GLU A 146 -5.17 5.42 25.30
C GLU A 146 -4.04 5.44 26.33
N GLY A 147 -2.81 5.63 25.87
CA GLY A 147 -1.60 5.61 26.69
C GLY A 147 -0.86 4.28 26.67
N ASP A 148 -1.45 3.21 26.19
CA ASP A 148 -0.77 1.92 26.05
C ASP A 148 0.34 1.98 25.00
N ILE A 149 1.34 1.11 25.15
CA ILE A 149 2.40 0.93 24.15
C ILE A 149 2.40 -0.52 23.69
N ILE A 150 2.16 -0.72 22.39
CA ILE A 150 2.23 -2.05 21.76
C ILE A 150 3.68 -2.35 21.44
N THR A 151 4.23 -3.37 22.09
CA THR A 151 5.64 -3.76 21.96
C THR A 151 5.84 -5.09 21.24
N ALA A 152 4.76 -5.86 21.04
CA ALA A 152 4.79 -7.12 20.32
C ALA A 152 3.40 -7.52 19.81
N VAL A 153 3.38 -8.32 18.75
CA VAL A 153 2.23 -9.10 18.29
C VAL A 153 2.65 -10.57 18.33
N ASP A 154 2.03 -11.36 19.20
CA ASP A 154 2.48 -12.70 19.56
C ASP A 154 3.97 -12.71 19.95
N SER A 155 4.81 -13.46 19.22
CA SER A 155 6.25 -13.54 19.44
C SER A 155 7.06 -12.49 18.64
N THR A 156 6.41 -11.71 17.77
CA THR A 156 7.07 -10.71 16.92
C THR A 156 7.16 -9.40 17.67
N LYS A 157 8.37 -8.92 17.94
CA LYS A 157 8.59 -7.60 18.53
C LYS A 157 8.16 -6.51 17.53
N ILE A 158 7.55 -5.46 18.06
CA ILE A 158 7.09 -4.30 17.33
C ILE A 158 7.81 -3.08 17.88
N SER A 159 8.51 -2.36 17.01
CA SER A 159 9.24 -1.15 17.35
C SER A 159 8.68 0.10 16.62
N SER A 160 7.80 -0.12 15.62
CA SER A 160 7.22 0.96 14.82
C SER A 160 5.80 0.61 14.34
N MET A 161 5.05 1.64 13.94
CA MET A 161 3.73 1.50 13.31
C MET A 161 3.81 0.67 12.03
N THR A 162 4.87 0.83 11.25
CA THR A 162 5.10 0.07 10.01
C THR A 162 5.25 -1.43 10.30
N GLU A 163 5.98 -1.79 11.36
CA GLU A 163 6.12 -3.19 11.78
C GLU A 163 4.80 -3.75 12.30
N LEU A 164 4.05 -2.97 13.07
CA LEU A 164 2.72 -3.36 13.54
C LEU A 164 1.78 -3.65 12.36
N GLN A 165 1.70 -2.74 11.40
CA GLN A 165 0.88 -2.92 10.20
C GLN A 165 1.33 -4.14 9.38
N SER A 166 2.63 -4.39 9.30
CA SER A 166 3.17 -5.56 8.61
C SER A 166 2.83 -6.86 9.32
N ALA A 167 2.93 -6.90 10.64
CA ALA A 167 2.54 -8.05 11.44
C ALA A 167 1.04 -8.36 11.26
N LEU A 168 0.17 -7.33 11.31
CA LEU A 168 -1.27 -7.49 11.17
C LEU A 168 -1.71 -8.04 9.80
N LYS A 169 -0.89 -7.92 8.75
CA LYS A 169 -1.18 -8.52 7.43
C LYS A 169 -1.26 -10.05 7.46
N SER A 170 -0.68 -10.69 8.49
CA SER A 170 -0.70 -12.13 8.68
C SER A 170 -1.97 -12.62 9.40
N TYR A 171 -2.79 -11.71 9.90
CA TYR A 171 -4.03 -11.99 10.63
C TYR A 171 -5.25 -11.60 9.78
N LYS A 172 -6.39 -12.23 10.10
CA LYS A 172 -7.69 -11.98 9.45
C LYS A 172 -8.69 -11.40 10.42
#